data_f9b9731caef31555eda52a0e5f693a96
#
_entry.id   f9b9731caef31555eda52a0e5f693a96
#
_cell.length_a   1.000
_cell.length_b   1.000
_cell.length_c   1.000
_cell.angle_alpha   90.00
_cell.angle_beta   90.00
_cell.angle_gamma   90.00
#
_symmetry.space_group_name_H-M   'P 1'
#
loop_
_entity.id
_entity.type
_entity.pdbx_description
1 polymer ?
#
loop_
_entity_poly.entity_id
_entity_poly.type
_entity_poly.pdbx_seq_one_letter_code
_entity_poly.pdbx_strand_id
1 'polypeptide(L)'
;MTSLHQEAPTDTATTVPGPPLPRLGGRWTARVARSEGADLDLVHGWMHSPHIEAFWHQAWPVERWEEEISGHLAGDAILPVLVDLDGDPFAYIEVYRVARDRLADYYPYWPRDLGLHIAIGEQSRTGRGLGRELLRALVDGLLSADPSCRRVVAEPDLTNEPSLRAFAAAGFHEVARIELPEKKASLMFHPREERDLAL
;
A
#
# COMPACT_ATOMS: atom_id res chain seq x y z
N MET A 1 9.43 -29.70 -25.23
CA MET A 1 9.69 -29.25 -23.85
C MET A 1 10.67 -28.12 -23.93
N THR A 2 10.20 -26.88 -24.10
CA THR A 2 11.04 -25.70 -24.22
C THR A 2 10.79 -24.86 -22.96
N SER A 3 11.76 -24.91 -22.06
CA SER A 3 11.75 -24.13 -20.83
C SER A 3 11.97 -22.66 -21.16
N LEU A 4 10.93 -21.86 -21.07
CA LEU A 4 11.05 -20.41 -21.11
C LEU A 4 11.51 -19.94 -19.71
N HIS A 5 12.82 -19.97 -19.48
CA HIS A 5 13.42 -19.17 -18.43
C HIS A 5 13.39 -17.72 -18.91
N GLN A 6 12.41 -16.98 -18.45
CA GLN A 6 12.42 -15.53 -18.57
C GLN A 6 13.37 -15.02 -17.49
N GLU A 7 14.59 -14.63 -17.92
CA GLU A 7 15.57 -13.99 -17.05
C GLU A 7 14.95 -12.73 -16.44
N ALA A 8 14.84 -12.71 -15.11
CA ALA A 8 14.54 -11.50 -14.38
C ALA A 8 15.65 -10.46 -14.65
N PRO A 9 15.32 -9.19 -14.91
CA PRO A 9 16.33 -8.17 -15.16
C PRO A 9 17.14 -7.87 -13.88
N THR A 10 18.37 -8.34 -13.85
CA THR A 10 19.28 -8.33 -12.69
C THR A 10 19.90 -6.98 -12.34
N ASP A 11 19.46 -5.84 -12.92
CA ASP A 11 20.18 -4.57 -12.70
C ASP A 11 19.29 -3.32 -12.48
N THR A 12 18.06 -3.46 -11.99
CA THR A 12 17.10 -2.35 -12.02
C THR A 12 16.62 -1.84 -10.66
N ALA A 13 16.83 -2.54 -9.57
CA ALA A 13 16.34 -2.09 -8.26
C ALA A 13 16.99 -0.79 -7.77
N THR A 14 18.26 -0.58 -8.11
CA THR A 14 19.04 0.59 -7.65
C THR A 14 18.75 1.87 -8.44
N THR A 15 18.18 1.79 -9.65
CA THR A 15 17.92 2.95 -10.52
C THR A 15 16.48 3.42 -10.50
N VAL A 16 15.57 2.65 -9.88
CA VAL A 16 14.17 3.04 -9.77
C VAL A 16 14.00 4.07 -8.65
N PRO A 17 13.39 5.24 -8.90
CA PRO A 17 13.14 6.23 -7.87
C PRO A 17 12.20 5.67 -6.80
N GLY A 18 12.25 6.22 -5.59
CA GLY A 18 11.33 5.90 -4.51
C GLY A 18 9.85 5.99 -4.92
N PRO A 19 8.93 5.50 -4.08
CA PRO A 19 7.52 5.58 -4.39
C PRO A 19 7.07 7.06 -4.44
N PRO A 20 6.21 7.42 -5.41
CA PRO A 20 5.72 8.80 -5.52
C PRO A 20 4.59 9.07 -4.54
N LEU A 21 4.42 10.33 -4.16
CA LEU A 21 3.19 10.77 -3.50
C LEU A 21 2.01 10.65 -4.50
N PRO A 22 0.90 9.97 -4.14
CA PRO A 22 -0.24 9.85 -5.01
C PRO A 22 -0.89 11.21 -5.31
N ARG A 23 -1.23 11.46 -6.58
CA ARG A 23 -1.92 12.68 -7.01
C ARG A 23 -3.42 12.50 -6.83
N LEU A 24 -3.91 12.85 -5.66
CA LEU A 24 -5.34 12.77 -5.37
C LEU A 24 -6.08 14.04 -5.80
N GLY A 25 -7.40 13.94 -5.92
CA GLY A 25 -8.24 15.05 -6.28
C GLY A 25 -9.67 14.90 -5.73
N GLY A 26 -10.53 15.88 -6.05
CA GLY A 26 -11.88 15.92 -5.51
C GLY A 26 -11.86 16.20 -4.01
N ARG A 27 -12.46 15.29 -3.24
CA ARG A 27 -12.55 15.39 -1.78
C ARG A 27 -11.35 14.76 -1.05
N TRP A 28 -10.42 14.14 -1.78
CA TRP A 28 -9.26 13.45 -1.23
C TRP A 28 -8.00 14.30 -1.39
N THR A 29 -7.23 14.45 -0.33
CA THR A 29 -5.88 15.03 -0.37
C THR A 29 -4.88 14.11 0.28
N ALA A 30 -3.64 14.09 -0.24
CA ALA A 30 -2.56 13.29 0.30
C ALA A 30 -1.35 14.16 0.62
N ARG A 31 -0.70 13.84 1.72
CA ARG A 31 0.56 14.47 2.13
C ARG A 31 1.47 13.44 2.79
N VAL A 32 2.77 13.70 2.74
CA VAL A 32 3.74 12.88 3.47
C VAL A 32 3.50 13.05 4.98
N ALA A 33 3.44 11.93 5.70
CA ALA A 33 3.33 11.94 7.15
C ALA A 33 4.65 12.41 7.79
N ARG A 34 4.57 13.19 8.85
CA ARG A 34 5.73 13.57 9.67
C ARG A 34 5.90 12.57 10.80
N SER A 35 7.14 12.34 11.21
CA SER A 35 7.49 11.47 12.34
C SER A 35 7.33 12.14 13.70
N GLU A 36 6.73 13.33 13.78
CA GLU A 36 6.58 14.11 14.99
C GLU A 36 5.25 14.88 15.03
N GLY A 37 4.89 15.35 16.22
CA GLY A 37 3.71 16.19 16.45
C GLY A 37 2.41 15.49 16.09
N ALA A 38 1.43 16.26 15.59
CA ALA A 38 0.07 15.79 15.37
C ALA A 38 -0.03 14.59 14.41
N ASP A 39 0.89 14.45 13.46
CA ASP A 39 0.88 13.31 12.52
C ASP A 39 1.25 12.01 13.23
N LEU A 40 2.30 12.05 14.07
CA LEU A 40 2.72 10.90 14.87
C LEU A 40 1.63 10.50 15.85
N ASP A 41 1.06 11.48 16.58
CA ASP A 41 -0.03 11.23 17.54
C ASP A 41 -1.24 10.57 16.87
N LEU A 42 -1.57 11.02 15.66
CA LEU A 42 -2.69 10.51 14.88
C LEU A 42 -2.46 9.06 14.43
N VAL A 43 -1.31 8.78 13.81
CA VAL A 43 -0.95 7.43 13.35
C VAL A 43 -0.88 6.47 14.55
N HIS A 44 -0.16 6.87 15.62
CA HIS A 44 -0.07 6.08 16.85
C HIS A 44 -1.45 5.75 17.42
N GLY A 45 -2.34 6.76 17.53
CA GLY A 45 -3.70 6.56 18.03
C GLY A 45 -4.52 5.60 17.16
N TRP A 46 -4.40 5.70 15.83
CA TRP A 46 -5.09 4.80 14.91
C TRP A 46 -4.59 3.36 15.00
N MET A 47 -3.27 3.14 15.13
CA MET A 47 -2.68 1.81 15.21
C MET A 47 -3.07 1.05 16.47
N HIS A 48 -3.53 1.76 17.53
CA HIS A 48 -4.11 1.15 18.73
C HIS A 48 -5.62 0.85 18.61
N SER A 49 -6.25 1.24 17.49
CA SER A 49 -7.66 0.93 17.26
C SER A 49 -7.83 -0.57 16.99
N PRO A 50 -8.79 -1.26 17.66
CA PRO A 50 -8.92 -2.72 17.55
C PRO A 50 -9.08 -3.25 16.12
N HIS A 51 -9.77 -2.50 15.24
CA HIS A 51 -9.99 -2.91 13.86
C HIS A 51 -8.74 -2.81 12.98
N ILE A 52 -7.76 -1.98 13.36
CA ILE A 52 -6.46 -1.87 12.69
C ILE A 52 -5.50 -2.88 13.30
N GLU A 53 -5.38 -2.88 14.64
CA GLU A 53 -4.47 -3.77 15.37
C GLU A 53 -4.70 -5.25 15.03
N ALA A 54 -5.96 -5.65 14.80
CA ALA A 54 -6.31 -7.01 14.42
C ALA A 54 -5.57 -7.55 13.17
N PHE A 55 -5.04 -6.66 12.31
CA PHE A 55 -4.38 -7.02 11.05
C PHE A 55 -2.99 -6.41 10.87
N TRP A 56 -2.72 -5.26 11.51
CA TRP A 56 -1.41 -4.62 11.45
C TRP A 56 -0.45 -5.14 12.51
N HIS A 57 -0.97 -5.52 13.69
CA HIS A 57 -0.18 -6.01 14.83
C HIS A 57 0.92 -5.03 15.26
N GLN A 58 0.61 -3.74 15.20
CA GLN A 58 1.55 -2.63 15.40
C GLN A 58 1.04 -1.59 16.41
N ALA A 59 0.30 -2.02 17.45
CA ALA A 59 0.00 -1.18 18.61
C ALA A 59 1.27 -0.93 19.44
N TRP A 60 2.26 -0.36 18.80
CA TRP A 60 3.58 -0.08 19.39
C TRP A 60 3.59 1.19 20.20
N PRO A 61 4.59 1.37 21.12
CA PRO A 61 4.85 2.65 21.77
C PRO A 61 5.10 3.78 20.74
N VAL A 62 4.81 5.01 21.13
CA VAL A 62 4.92 6.17 20.24
C VAL A 62 6.34 6.38 19.73
N GLU A 63 7.35 6.10 20.57
CA GLU A 63 8.78 6.21 20.20
C GLU A 63 9.12 5.27 19.04
N ARG A 64 8.55 4.07 19.03
CA ARG A 64 8.77 3.12 17.94
C ARG A 64 8.11 3.58 16.64
N TRP A 65 6.93 4.19 16.71
CA TRP A 65 6.29 4.79 15.55
C TRP A 65 7.07 6.00 15.01
N GLU A 66 7.66 6.81 15.91
CA GLU A 66 8.59 7.89 15.54
C GLU A 66 9.77 7.33 14.74
N GLU A 67 10.44 6.29 15.26
CA GLU A 67 11.56 5.61 14.60
C GLU A 67 11.15 5.02 13.25
N GLU A 68 9.99 4.37 13.16
CA GLU A 68 9.48 3.73 11.93
C GLU A 68 9.23 4.77 10.84
N ILE A 69 8.45 5.82 11.15
CA ILE A 69 8.17 6.88 10.17
C ILE A 69 9.46 7.63 9.79
N SER A 70 10.34 7.92 10.75
CA SER A 70 11.64 8.56 10.46
C SER A 70 12.50 7.68 9.56
N GLY A 71 12.53 6.37 9.79
CA GLY A 71 13.24 5.41 8.96
C GLY A 71 12.71 5.38 7.53
N HIS A 72 11.39 5.39 7.35
CA HIS A 72 10.77 5.48 6.03
C HIS A 72 11.14 6.79 5.31
N LEU A 73 11.11 7.92 6.02
CA LEU A 73 11.46 9.23 5.46
C LEU A 73 12.93 9.37 5.11
N ALA A 74 13.83 8.70 5.83
CA ALA A 74 15.26 8.69 5.54
C ALA A 74 15.62 7.76 4.37
N GLY A 75 14.76 6.79 4.07
CA GLY A 75 14.93 5.82 2.99
C GLY A 75 14.19 6.23 1.71
N ASP A 76 14.18 5.29 0.76
CA ASP A 76 13.49 5.44 -0.52
C ASP A 76 12.66 4.19 -0.91
N ALA A 77 12.47 3.28 0.06
CA ALA A 77 11.69 2.07 -0.14
C ALA A 77 10.19 2.29 0.11
N ILE A 78 9.84 3.02 1.17
CA ILE A 78 8.47 3.25 1.63
C ILE A 78 8.24 4.75 1.81
N LEU A 79 7.09 5.23 1.37
CA LEU A 79 6.60 6.59 1.61
C LEU A 79 5.40 6.55 2.56
N PRO A 80 5.54 7.08 3.80
CA PRO A 80 4.44 7.20 4.72
C PRO A 80 3.54 8.38 4.31
N VAL A 81 2.24 8.12 4.14
CA VAL A 81 1.27 9.09 3.61
C VAL A 81 0.07 9.19 4.53
N LEU A 82 -0.34 10.40 4.86
CA LEU A 82 -1.64 10.69 5.43
C LEU A 82 -2.59 11.17 4.34
N VAL A 83 -3.80 10.67 4.39
CA VAL A 83 -4.88 11.05 3.47
C VAL A 83 -6.01 11.67 4.25
N ASP A 84 -6.46 12.83 3.79
CA ASP A 84 -7.61 13.53 4.33
C ASP A 84 -8.83 13.38 3.40
N LEU A 85 -10.01 13.32 3.98
CA LEU A 85 -11.31 13.35 3.32
C LEU A 85 -12.01 14.66 3.70
N ASP A 86 -12.28 15.53 2.72
CA ASP A 86 -12.89 16.85 2.93
C ASP A 86 -12.11 17.74 3.94
N GLY A 87 -10.79 17.52 4.07
CA GLY A 87 -9.92 18.23 4.99
C GLY A 87 -9.76 17.57 6.35
N ASP A 88 -10.50 16.50 6.65
CA ASP A 88 -10.38 15.74 7.90
C ASP A 88 -9.48 14.51 7.70
N PRO A 89 -8.52 14.22 8.60
CA PRO A 89 -7.70 13.02 8.54
C PRO A 89 -8.55 11.75 8.44
N PHE A 90 -8.19 10.86 7.50
CA PHE A 90 -9.00 9.68 7.18
C PHE A 90 -8.22 8.36 7.25
N ALA A 91 -7.03 8.31 6.65
CA ALA A 91 -6.25 7.08 6.54
C ALA A 91 -4.75 7.33 6.60
N TYR A 92 -4.03 6.33 7.10
CA TYR A 92 -2.59 6.18 6.95
C TYR A 92 -2.30 5.15 5.87
N ILE A 93 -1.38 5.50 4.98
CA ILE A 93 -0.99 4.67 3.84
C ILE A 93 0.53 4.54 3.83
N GLU A 94 1.02 3.35 3.56
CA GLU A 94 2.41 3.14 3.18
C GLU A 94 2.44 2.78 1.70
N VAL A 95 3.03 3.65 0.88
CA VAL A 95 3.30 3.37 -0.53
C VAL A 95 4.73 2.86 -0.64
N TYR A 96 4.94 1.71 -1.28
CA TYR A 96 6.27 1.14 -1.38
C TYR A 96 6.63 0.68 -2.80
N ARG A 97 7.94 0.53 -3.08
CA ARG A 97 8.41 -0.13 -4.28
C ARG A 97 8.52 -1.62 -4.01
N VAL A 98 7.79 -2.44 -4.76
CA VAL A 98 7.88 -3.90 -4.64
C VAL A 98 9.31 -4.40 -4.81
N ALA A 99 10.08 -3.80 -5.72
CA ALA A 99 11.48 -4.13 -5.95
C ALA A 99 12.39 -3.98 -4.71
N ARG A 100 11.92 -3.29 -3.66
CA ARG A 100 12.66 -3.05 -2.41
C ARG A 100 11.93 -3.58 -1.19
N ASP A 101 10.90 -4.37 -1.43
CA ASP A 101 10.09 -5.02 -0.42
C ASP A 101 10.25 -6.54 -0.51
N ARG A 102 10.04 -7.24 0.60
CA ARG A 102 10.04 -8.71 0.64
C ARG A 102 9.05 -9.36 -0.31
N LEU A 103 8.01 -8.63 -0.71
CA LEU A 103 7.02 -9.12 -1.66
C LEU A 103 7.64 -9.46 -3.03
N ALA A 104 8.81 -8.90 -3.35
CA ALA A 104 9.60 -9.25 -4.53
C ALA A 104 10.00 -10.72 -4.61
N ASP A 105 10.07 -11.43 -3.47
CA ASP A 105 10.44 -12.85 -3.40
C ASP A 105 9.24 -13.78 -3.71
N TYR A 106 8.02 -13.24 -3.81
CA TYR A 106 6.80 -14.05 -3.89
C TYR A 106 6.14 -14.07 -5.26
N TYR A 107 6.54 -13.16 -6.17
CA TYR A 107 6.02 -13.17 -7.54
C TYR A 107 6.98 -12.46 -8.51
N PRO A 108 6.89 -12.72 -9.84
CA PRO A 108 7.64 -11.98 -10.84
C PRO A 108 7.10 -10.54 -10.93
N TYR A 109 7.85 -9.59 -10.36
CA TYR A 109 7.47 -8.19 -10.33
C TYR A 109 8.10 -7.39 -11.48
N TRP A 110 7.50 -6.26 -11.81
CA TRP A 110 8.13 -5.25 -12.65
C TRP A 110 8.85 -4.23 -11.77
N PRO A 111 10.03 -3.71 -12.22
CA PRO A 111 10.84 -2.82 -11.38
C PRO A 111 10.10 -1.60 -10.81
N ARG A 112 9.03 -1.16 -11.50
CA ARG A 112 8.23 -0.01 -11.07
C ARG A 112 6.88 -0.36 -10.47
N ASP A 113 6.62 -1.62 -10.17
CA ASP A 113 5.43 -1.99 -9.42
C ASP A 113 5.40 -1.25 -8.08
N LEU A 114 4.24 -0.74 -7.72
CA LEU A 114 3.99 -0.06 -6.46
C LEU A 114 3.11 -0.95 -5.59
N GLY A 115 3.44 -1.05 -4.32
CA GLY A 115 2.58 -1.67 -3.33
C GLY A 115 1.98 -0.62 -2.40
N LEU A 116 0.89 -0.98 -1.72
CA LEU A 116 0.30 -0.14 -0.70
C LEU A 116 -0.25 -0.94 0.47
N HIS A 117 0.00 -0.43 1.69
CA HIS A 117 -0.73 -0.79 2.89
C HIS A 117 -1.68 0.36 3.26
N ILE A 118 -2.84 0.03 3.82
CA ILE A 118 -3.86 1.04 4.17
C ILE A 118 -4.48 0.75 5.53
N ALA A 119 -4.54 1.78 6.38
CA ALA A 119 -5.28 1.79 7.63
C ALA A 119 -6.27 2.97 7.62
N ILE A 120 -7.58 2.67 7.68
CA ILE A 120 -8.62 3.69 7.85
C ILE A 120 -8.75 3.95 9.35
N GLY A 121 -8.43 5.19 9.78
CA GLY A 121 -8.29 5.53 11.19
C GLY A 121 -9.52 5.29 12.03
N GLU A 122 -10.65 5.87 11.63
CA GLU A 122 -11.88 5.81 12.39
C GLU A 122 -12.76 4.62 12.00
N GLN A 123 -13.00 3.68 12.92
CA GLN A 123 -13.88 2.52 12.69
C GLN A 123 -15.28 2.92 12.21
N SER A 124 -15.81 4.02 12.72
CA SER A 124 -17.13 4.55 12.34
C SER A 124 -17.21 4.96 10.87
N ARG A 125 -16.07 5.18 10.22
CA ARG A 125 -15.96 5.55 8.79
C ARG A 125 -15.74 4.34 7.88
N THR A 126 -15.60 3.13 8.44
CA THR A 126 -15.51 1.87 7.69
C THR A 126 -16.89 1.35 7.27
N GLY A 127 -16.95 0.41 6.33
CA GLY A 127 -18.20 -0.23 5.89
C GLY A 127 -19.17 0.67 5.11
N ARG A 128 -18.78 1.91 4.76
CA ARG A 128 -19.63 2.90 4.07
C ARG A 128 -19.25 3.12 2.60
N GLY A 129 -18.39 2.28 2.06
CA GLY A 129 -17.87 2.42 0.68
C GLY A 129 -16.69 3.39 0.54
N LEU A 130 -16.34 4.16 1.58
CA LEU A 130 -15.25 5.15 1.54
C LEU A 130 -13.88 4.50 1.28
N GLY A 131 -13.63 3.31 1.85
CA GLY A 131 -12.40 2.57 1.58
C GLY A 131 -12.23 2.21 0.10
N ARG A 132 -13.30 1.76 -0.55
CA ARG A 132 -13.30 1.49 -2.00
C ARG A 132 -13.06 2.78 -2.81
N GLU A 133 -13.70 3.87 -2.42
CA GLU A 133 -13.55 5.18 -3.09
C GLU A 133 -12.10 5.67 -2.97
N LEU A 134 -11.52 5.61 -1.77
CA LEU A 134 -10.13 5.98 -1.54
C LEU A 134 -9.16 5.08 -2.33
N LEU A 135 -9.35 3.76 -2.32
CA LEU A 135 -8.48 2.84 -3.06
C LEU A 135 -8.46 3.15 -4.55
N ARG A 136 -9.60 3.48 -5.16
CA ARG A 136 -9.66 3.93 -6.56
C ARG A 136 -8.87 5.21 -6.78
N ALA A 137 -9.09 6.21 -5.92
CA ALA A 137 -8.36 7.47 -6.00
C ALA A 137 -6.85 7.28 -5.82
N LEU A 138 -6.43 6.40 -4.90
CA LEU A 138 -5.02 6.06 -4.70
C LEU A 138 -4.40 5.41 -5.94
N VAL A 139 -5.07 4.43 -6.54
CA VAL A 139 -4.58 3.77 -7.76
C VAL A 139 -4.45 4.77 -8.90
N ASP A 140 -5.50 5.55 -9.18
CA ASP A 140 -5.46 6.56 -10.24
C ASP A 140 -4.34 7.59 -9.97
N GLY A 141 -4.21 8.02 -8.71
CA GLY A 141 -3.19 8.97 -8.28
C GLY A 141 -1.75 8.43 -8.40
N LEU A 142 -1.53 7.18 -8.04
CA LEU A 142 -0.22 6.51 -8.14
C LEU A 142 0.18 6.26 -9.60
N LEU A 143 -0.73 5.71 -10.40
CA LEU A 143 -0.51 5.47 -11.82
C LEU A 143 -0.30 6.78 -12.59
N SER A 144 -0.95 7.87 -12.18
CA SER A 144 -0.72 9.21 -12.75
C SER A 144 0.63 9.79 -12.31
N ALA A 145 1.06 9.53 -11.08
CA ALA A 145 2.32 10.04 -10.55
C ALA A 145 3.55 9.31 -11.14
N ASP A 146 3.41 8.00 -11.43
CA ASP A 146 4.42 7.20 -12.12
C ASP A 146 3.86 6.55 -13.39
N PRO A 147 3.99 7.20 -14.55
CA PRO A 147 3.50 6.65 -15.82
C PRO A 147 4.14 5.32 -16.24
N SER A 148 5.27 4.95 -15.68
CA SER A 148 5.97 3.69 -15.95
C SER A 148 5.56 2.55 -15.01
N CYS A 149 4.77 2.84 -13.95
CA CYS A 149 4.20 1.83 -13.09
C CYS A 149 3.15 1.03 -13.86
N ARG A 150 3.26 -0.30 -13.85
CA ARG A 150 2.32 -1.19 -14.55
C ARG A 150 1.22 -1.69 -13.63
N ARG A 151 1.53 -1.91 -12.37
CA ARG A 151 0.61 -2.49 -11.37
C ARG A 151 0.72 -1.77 -10.04
N VAL A 152 -0.43 -1.58 -9.41
CA VAL A 152 -0.51 -1.32 -7.97
C VAL A 152 -0.87 -2.64 -7.30
N VAL A 153 -0.11 -3.03 -6.29
CA VAL A 153 -0.16 -4.34 -5.63
C VAL A 153 -0.62 -4.18 -4.19
N ALA A 154 -1.34 -5.16 -3.69
CA ALA A 154 -1.71 -5.28 -2.29
C ALA A 154 -1.69 -6.75 -1.88
N GLU A 155 -1.46 -7.01 -0.58
CA GLU A 155 -1.45 -8.36 -0.02
C GLU A 155 -2.25 -8.45 1.30
N PRO A 156 -3.56 -8.12 1.26
CA PRO A 156 -4.41 -8.23 2.45
C PRO A 156 -4.45 -9.65 3.00
N ASP A 157 -4.51 -9.76 4.33
CA ASP A 157 -4.70 -11.03 5.03
C ASP A 157 -5.98 -11.72 4.54
N LEU A 158 -5.91 -13.04 4.31
CA LEU A 158 -7.07 -13.84 3.86
C LEU A 158 -8.23 -13.82 4.85
N THR A 159 -7.98 -13.53 6.11
CA THR A 159 -9.01 -13.40 7.15
C THR A 159 -9.61 -12.00 7.22
N ASN A 160 -8.99 -11.00 6.56
CA ASN A 160 -9.50 -9.63 6.50
C ASN A 160 -10.53 -9.45 5.38
N GLU A 161 -11.69 -10.11 5.54
CA GLU A 161 -12.75 -10.03 4.53
C GLU A 161 -13.19 -8.60 4.17
N PRO A 162 -13.29 -7.63 5.12
CA PRO A 162 -13.61 -6.25 4.75
C PRO A 162 -12.61 -5.65 3.77
N SER A 163 -11.30 -5.88 4.00
CA SER A 163 -10.22 -5.42 3.13
C SER A 163 -10.28 -6.08 1.75
N LEU A 164 -10.40 -7.41 1.70
CA LEU A 164 -10.53 -8.17 0.45
C LEU A 164 -11.70 -7.65 -0.42
N ARG A 165 -12.86 -7.43 0.20
CA ARG A 165 -14.02 -6.86 -0.51
C ARG A 165 -13.78 -5.43 -1.00
N ALA A 166 -13.08 -4.60 -0.22
CA ALA A 166 -12.79 -3.22 -0.59
C ALA A 166 -11.83 -3.16 -1.78
N PHE A 167 -10.75 -3.95 -1.74
CA PHE A 167 -9.80 -4.06 -2.85
C PHE A 167 -10.47 -4.59 -4.13
N ALA A 168 -11.21 -5.70 -4.05
CA ALA A 168 -11.92 -6.25 -5.20
C ALA A 168 -12.92 -5.24 -5.80
N ALA A 169 -13.68 -4.54 -4.96
CA ALA A 169 -14.62 -3.52 -5.40
C ALA A 169 -13.94 -2.26 -5.96
N ALA A 170 -12.66 -2.03 -5.63
CA ALA A 170 -11.84 -0.96 -6.20
C ALA A 170 -11.21 -1.35 -7.54
N GLY A 171 -11.30 -2.60 -7.98
CA GLY A 171 -10.75 -3.07 -9.26
C GLY A 171 -9.47 -3.88 -9.13
N PHE A 172 -9.10 -4.29 -7.92
CA PHE A 172 -8.02 -5.26 -7.73
C PHE A 172 -8.49 -6.67 -7.99
N HIS A 173 -7.63 -7.50 -8.57
CA HIS A 173 -7.87 -8.90 -8.90
C HIS A 173 -6.94 -9.80 -8.06
N GLU A 174 -7.49 -10.81 -7.37
CA GLU A 174 -6.67 -11.86 -6.76
C GLU A 174 -5.97 -12.65 -7.87
N VAL A 175 -4.64 -12.68 -7.84
CA VAL A 175 -3.82 -13.40 -8.83
C VAL A 175 -3.15 -14.62 -8.22
N ALA A 176 -2.92 -14.62 -6.91
CA ALA A 176 -2.36 -15.75 -6.18
C ALA A 176 -2.72 -15.65 -4.69
N ARG A 177 -2.48 -16.75 -3.96
CA ARG A 177 -2.41 -16.75 -2.49
C ARG A 177 -1.00 -17.07 -2.09
N ILE A 178 -0.46 -16.27 -1.19
CA ILE A 178 0.93 -16.37 -0.74
C ILE A 178 1.00 -16.56 0.77
N GLU A 179 2.05 -17.21 1.24
CA GLU A 179 2.33 -17.38 2.66
C GLU A 179 3.51 -16.47 3.03
N LEU A 180 3.20 -15.35 3.69
CA LEU A 180 4.17 -14.47 4.30
C LEU A 180 4.50 -14.97 5.72
N PRO A 181 5.63 -14.59 6.30
CA PRO A 181 6.01 -15.07 7.64
C PRO A 181 4.97 -14.79 8.72
N GLU A 182 4.22 -13.69 8.60
CA GLU A 182 3.24 -13.25 9.60
C GLU A 182 1.79 -13.55 9.22
N LYS A 183 1.49 -13.83 7.94
CA LYS A 183 0.10 -13.99 7.46
C LYS A 183 0.01 -14.82 6.19
N LYS A 184 -1.17 -15.41 5.95
CA LYS A 184 -1.57 -15.87 4.61
C LYS A 184 -2.30 -14.75 3.92
N ALA A 185 -1.85 -14.37 2.73
CA ALA A 185 -2.34 -13.20 2.04
C ALA A 185 -2.90 -13.52 0.65
N SER A 186 -3.87 -12.73 0.23
CA SER A 186 -4.31 -12.65 -1.16
C SER A 186 -3.41 -11.66 -1.89
N LEU A 187 -2.60 -12.12 -2.82
CA LEU A 187 -1.84 -11.24 -3.71
C LEU A 187 -2.81 -10.66 -4.74
N MET A 188 -2.99 -9.36 -4.71
CA MET A 188 -3.97 -8.67 -5.54
C MET A 188 -3.29 -7.60 -6.39
N PHE A 189 -3.63 -7.56 -7.68
CA PHE A 189 -3.13 -6.57 -8.62
C PHE A 189 -4.25 -5.66 -9.10
N HIS A 190 -3.97 -4.35 -9.14
CA HIS A 190 -4.70 -3.40 -9.97
C HIS A 190 -3.80 -3.06 -11.17
N PRO A 191 -4.09 -3.57 -12.37
CA PRO A 191 -3.24 -3.37 -13.54
C PRO A 191 -3.47 -1.98 -14.14
N ARG A 192 -2.45 -1.44 -14.82
CA ARG A 192 -2.64 -0.28 -15.69
C ARG A 192 -3.42 -0.67 -16.95
N GLU A 193 -3.06 -1.81 -17.52
CA GLU A 193 -3.72 -2.41 -18.69
C GLU A 193 -3.99 -3.89 -18.39
N GLU A 194 -5.01 -4.47 -19.02
CA GLU A 194 -5.43 -5.87 -18.79
C GLU A 194 -4.27 -6.87 -18.92
N ARG A 195 -3.36 -6.64 -19.86
CA ARG A 195 -2.14 -7.47 -20.04
C ARG A 195 -1.20 -7.47 -18.84
N ASP A 196 -1.28 -6.48 -17.97
CA ASP A 196 -0.42 -6.35 -16.78
C ASP A 196 -0.94 -7.20 -15.59
N LEU A 197 -2.06 -7.93 -15.75
CA LEU A 197 -2.56 -8.90 -14.76
C LEU A 197 -1.76 -10.21 -14.74
N ALA A 198 -1.03 -10.53 -15.80
CA ALA A 198 -0.27 -11.77 -15.87
C ALA A 198 0.84 -11.82 -14.81
N LEU A 199 0.97 -12.99 -14.15
CA LEU A 199 2.09 -13.35 -13.29
C LEU A 199 3.31 -13.72 -14.12
#